data_59dc86195be64e9670945420544dc372
#
_entry.id   59dc86195be64e9670945420544dc372
#
_cell.length_a   1.000
_cell.length_b   1.000
_cell.length_c   1.000
_cell.angle_alpha   90.00
_cell.angle_beta   90.00
_cell.angle_gamma   90.00
#
_symmetry.space_group_name_H-M   'P 1'
#
loop_
_entity.id
_entity.type
_entity.pdbx_description
1 polymer ?
#
loop_
_entity_poly.entity_id
_entity_poly.type
_entity_poly.pdbx_seq_one_letter_code
_entity_poly.pdbx_strand_id
1 'polypeptide(L)'
;MSGTVITVAQQKGGSGKTTLTANLAVALAALGHSVALIDTDPQGSLGRWFMTRRELMSDPGLEFSTSSAWGVDYEAGKLADAYDFVLVDTPPKADSDLRPALRKAALVLVPVATSHVDLWATESVLDLARRAGTPAMLVLNRTRVGTRLGAEIAEEAAKIDAGLAQATLANRILYAETLGRGQGVQDAAPKGPAAEEVAALTQEILANLPT
;
A
#
# COMPACT_ATOMS: atom_id res chain seq x y z
N MET A 1 20.26 2.75 -11.45
CA MET A 1 19.43 1.55 -11.16
C MET A 1 17.98 1.99 -11.34
N SER A 2 17.12 1.15 -11.88
CA SER A 2 15.68 1.48 -11.98
C SER A 2 15.05 1.39 -10.59
N GLY A 3 14.15 2.31 -10.27
CA GLY A 3 13.45 2.33 -8.99
C GLY A 3 12.55 1.13 -8.78
N THR A 4 12.13 0.93 -7.55
CA THR A 4 11.32 -0.22 -7.12
C THR A 4 9.83 0.09 -7.21
N VAL A 5 9.09 -0.75 -7.93
CA VAL A 5 7.63 -0.64 -8.03
C VAL A 5 6.97 -1.52 -6.96
N ILE A 6 6.09 -0.94 -6.16
CA ILE A 6 5.29 -1.64 -5.15
C ILE A 6 3.81 -1.43 -5.47
N THR A 7 3.07 -2.50 -5.64
CA THR A 7 1.63 -2.43 -5.94
C THR A 7 0.81 -2.78 -4.70
N VAL A 8 -0.15 -1.94 -4.35
CA VAL A 8 -1.09 -2.21 -3.25
C VAL A 8 -2.41 -2.70 -3.84
N ALA A 9 -2.76 -3.95 -3.58
CA ALA A 9 -3.89 -4.61 -4.20
C ALA A 9 -4.73 -5.41 -3.20
N GLN A 10 -6.05 -5.28 -3.28
CA GLN A 10 -7.02 -6.11 -2.56
C GLN A 10 -8.38 -5.98 -3.25
N GLN A 11 -9.05 -7.09 -3.45
CA GLN A 11 -10.36 -7.16 -4.08
C GLN A 11 -11.44 -6.47 -3.25
N LYS A 12 -11.38 -6.58 -1.93
CA LYS A 12 -12.40 -6.01 -1.05
C LYS A 12 -12.28 -4.49 -0.95
N GLY A 13 -13.40 -3.80 -1.19
CA GLY A 13 -13.51 -2.38 -0.94
C GLY A 13 -13.35 -2.06 0.56
N GLY A 14 -12.72 -0.93 0.88
CA GLY A 14 -12.53 -0.51 2.27
C GLY A 14 -11.41 -1.24 3.04
N SER A 15 -10.62 -2.09 2.41
CA SER A 15 -9.46 -2.78 3.03
C SER A 15 -8.34 -1.84 3.48
N GLY A 16 -8.33 -0.59 2.97
CA GLY A 16 -7.34 0.43 3.31
C GLY A 16 -6.17 0.54 2.33
N LYS A 17 -6.33 0.12 1.07
CA LYS A 17 -5.30 0.24 0.02
C LYS A 17 -4.75 1.67 -0.07
N THR A 18 -5.60 2.63 -0.38
CA THR A 18 -5.23 4.04 -0.50
C THR A 18 -4.58 4.59 0.77
N THR A 19 -5.11 4.22 1.95
CA THR A 19 -4.54 4.63 3.24
C THR A 19 -3.12 4.08 3.41
N LEU A 20 -2.91 2.81 3.08
CA LEU A 20 -1.59 2.17 3.13
C LEU A 20 -0.63 2.83 2.13
N THR A 21 -1.07 3.02 0.88
CA THR A 21 -0.26 3.64 -0.18
C THR A 21 0.20 5.04 0.22
N ALA A 22 -0.72 5.90 0.67
CA ALA A 22 -0.41 7.27 1.08
C ALA A 22 0.57 7.33 2.27
N ASN A 23 0.34 6.51 3.30
CA ASN A 23 1.20 6.48 4.48
C ASN A 23 2.60 5.90 4.17
N LEU A 24 2.68 4.86 3.36
CA LEU A 24 3.96 4.29 2.92
C LEU A 24 4.76 5.31 2.09
N ALA A 25 4.09 6.05 1.20
CA ALA A 25 4.73 7.10 0.41
C ALA A 25 5.36 8.18 1.29
N VAL A 26 4.60 8.67 2.27
CA VAL A 26 5.09 9.70 3.21
C VAL A 26 6.24 9.15 4.07
N ALA A 27 6.16 7.89 4.50
CA ALA A 27 7.22 7.27 5.29
C ALA A 27 8.52 7.07 4.48
N LEU A 28 8.43 6.63 3.23
CA LEU A 28 9.59 6.50 2.34
C LEU A 28 10.22 7.87 2.05
N ALA A 29 9.40 8.89 1.76
CA ALA A 29 9.90 10.26 1.56
C ALA A 29 10.57 10.82 2.83
N ALA A 30 10.03 10.54 4.01
CA ALA A 30 10.65 10.94 5.28
C ALA A 30 12.01 10.24 5.55
N LEU A 31 12.26 9.09 4.92
CA LEU A 31 13.56 8.41 4.91
C LEU A 31 14.54 8.97 3.86
N GLY A 32 14.13 9.95 3.06
CA GLY A 32 14.95 10.61 2.04
C GLY A 32 14.88 9.97 0.66
N HIS A 33 13.96 9.03 0.43
CA HIS A 33 13.75 8.45 -0.90
C HIS A 33 12.89 9.36 -1.77
N SER A 34 13.18 9.38 -3.06
CA SER A 34 12.28 9.97 -4.07
C SER A 34 11.14 8.99 -4.38
N VAL A 35 9.89 9.48 -4.29
CA VAL A 35 8.70 8.62 -4.37
C VAL A 35 7.69 9.16 -5.38
N ALA A 36 7.21 8.29 -6.27
CA ALA A 36 6.10 8.57 -7.16
C ALA A 36 4.89 7.69 -6.82
N LEU A 37 3.71 8.23 -7.04
CA LEU A 37 2.42 7.59 -6.83
C LEU A 37 1.69 7.41 -8.16
N ILE A 38 1.05 6.26 -8.34
CA ILE A 38 0.12 6.03 -9.45
C ILE A 38 -1.24 5.63 -8.90
N ASP A 39 -2.27 6.40 -9.20
CA ASP A 39 -3.67 6.03 -8.91
C ASP A 39 -4.28 5.37 -10.16
N THR A 40 -4.65 4.10 -10.04
CA THR A 40 -5.34 3.37 -11.10
C THR A 40 -6.82 3.13 -10.78
N ASP A 41 -7.30 3.58 -9.60
CA ASP A 41 -8.70 3.48 -9.21
C ASP A 41 -9.51 4.64 -9.85
N PRO A 42 -10.53 4.36 -10.68
CA PRO A 42 -11.41 5.39 -11.23
C PRO A 42 -12.10 6.26 -10.18
N GLN A 43 -12.20 5.81 -8.93
CA GLN A 43 -12.72 6.62 -7.82
C GLN A 43 -11.78 7.77 -7.44
N GLY A 44 -10.48 7.68 -7.78
CA GLY A 44 -9.50 8.74 -7.62
C GLY A 44 -9.26 9.15 -6.16
N SER A 45 -9.33 8.21 -5.23
CA SER A 45 -9.16 8.51 -3.80
C SER A 45 -7.75 8.98 -3.46
N LEU A 46 -6.74 8.34 -4.05
CA LEU A 46 -5.34 8.75 -3.88
C LEU A 46 -5.08 10.11 -4.56
N GLY A 47 -5.67 10.33 -5.73
CA GLY A 47 -5.59 11.61 -6.44
C GLY A 47 -6.16 12.77 -5.63
N ARG A 48 -7.33 12.58 -5.00
CA ARG A 48 -7.91 13.61 -4.10
C ARG A 48 -7.00 13.90 -2.91
N TRP A 49 -6.46 12.85 -2.28
CA TRP A 49 -5.49 13.00 -1.19
C TRP A 49 -4.26 13.80 -1.64
N PHE A 50 -3.69 13.47 -2.80
CA PHE A 50 -2.52 14.17 -3.32
C PHE A 50 -2.80 15.64 -3.64
N MET A 51 -3.95 15.96 -4.26
CA MET A 51 -4.34 17.34 -4.53
C MET A 51 -4.51 18.17 -3.25
N THR A 52 -5.13 17.58 -2.21
CA THR A 52 -5.24 18.21 -0.89
C THR A 52 -3.84 18.43 -0.27
N ARG A 53 -2.92 17.45 -0.42
CA ARG A 53 -1.54 17.60 0.04
C ARG A 53 -0.83 18.77 -0.64
N ARG A 54 -0.98 18.89 -1.95
CA ARG A 54 -0.41 19.95 -2.77
C ARG A 54 -0.94 21.35 -2.41
N GLU A 55 -2.20 21.44 -2.01
CA GLU A 55 -2.79 22.69 -1.52
C GLU A 55 -2.26 23.07 -0.15
N LEU A 56 -1.98 22.09 0.71
CA LEU A 56 -1.52 22.30 2.07
C LEU A 56 -0.01 22.62 2.15
N MET A 57 0.78 22.04 1.25
CA MET A 57 2.24 22.09 1.26
C MET A 57 2.76 22.73 -0.03
N SER A 58 3.71 23.68 0.07
CA SER A 58 4.35 24.30 -1.10
C SER A 58 5.12 23.27 -1.96
N ASP A 59 5.67 22.24 -1.31
CA ASP A 59 6.25 21.07 -1.94
C ASP A 59 5.62 19.82 -1.30
N PRO A 60 4.88 19.02 -2.06
CA PRO A 60 4.27 17.78 -1.54
C PRO A 60 5.31 16.71 -1.20
N GLY A 61 6.56 16.82 -1.67
CA GLY A 61 7.63 15.84 -1.48
C GLY A 61 7.40 14.51 -2.20
N LEU A 62 6.44 14.47 -3.12
CA LEU A 62 6.00 13.27 -3.85
C LEU A 62 5.62 13.65 -5.26
N GLU A 63 5.86 12.74 -6.24
CA GLU A 63 5.30 12.84 -7.58
C GLU A 63 3.97 12.07 -7.66
N PHE A 64 3.10 12.46 -8.58
CA PHE A 64 1.80 11.83 -8.75
C PHE A 64 1.41 11.71 -10.21
N SER A 65 0.92 10.54 -10.57
CA SER A 65 0.32 10.25 -11.87
C SER A 65 -0.97 9.45 -11.72
N THR A 66 -1.76 9.43 -12.77
CA THR A 66 -2.90 8.51 -12.92
C THR A 66 -2.67 7.63 -14.13
N SER A 67 -3.13 6.40 -14.08
CA SER A 67 -3.08 5.50 -15.22
C SER A 67 -4.30 4.60 -15.30
N SER A 68 -4.68 4.26 -16.52
CA SER A 68 -5.61 3.13 -16.74
C SER A 68 -4.89 1.80 -16.48
N ALA A 69 -5.68 0.74 -16.25
CA ALA A 69 -5.14 -0.60 -16.02
C ALA A 69 -4.13 -1.06 -17.09
N TRP A 70 -4.40 -0.78 -18.38
CA TRP A 70 -3.52 -1.18 -19.47
C TRP A 70 -2.26 -0.31 -19.62
N GLY A 71 -2.31 0.94 -19.16
CA GLY A 71 -1.20 1.91 -19.25
C GLY A 71 -0.24 1.88 -18.06
N VAL A 72 -0.62 1.20 -16.96
CA VAL A 72 0.13 1.24 -15.70
C VAL A 72 1.55 0.69 -15.84
N ASP A 73 1.77 -0.32 -16.65
CA ASP A 73 3.09 -0.93 -16.88
C ASP A 73 4.07 0.09 -17.50
N TYR A 74 3.61 0.84 -18.51
CA TYR A 74 4.40 1.91 -19.14
C TYR A 74 4.66 3.06 -18.16
N GLU A 75 3.63 3.56 -17.48
CA GLU A 75 3.76 4.70 -16.57
C GLU A 75 4.64 4.36 -15.36
N ALA A 76 4.46 3.17 -14.78
CA ALA A 76 5.29 2.70 -13.69
C ALA A 76 6.77 2.53 -14.11
N GLY A 77 7.01 2.04 -15.33
CA GLY A 77 8.37 1.96 -15.87
C GLY A 77 9.04 3.31 -16.02
N LYS A 78 8.33 4.27 -16.63
CA LYS A 78 8.80 5.64 -16.81
C LYS A 78 9.12 6.33 -15.47
N LEU A 79 8.26 6.17 -14.47
CA LEU A 79 8.49 6.75 -13.15
C LEU A 79 9.62 6.03 -12.41
N ALA A 80 9.77 4.72 -12.55
CA ALA A 80 10.88 3.98 -11.94
C ALA A 80 12.25 4.36 -12.51
N ASP A 81 12.32 4.96 -13.71
CA ASP A 81 13.57 5.50 -14.24
C ASP A 81 14.00 6.82 -13.56
N ALA A 82 13.08 7.48 -12.86
CA ALA A 82 13.29 8.80 -12.25
C ALA A 82 13.18 8.83 -10.72
N TYR A 83 12.53 7.85 -10.10
CA TYR A 83 12.24 7.79 -8.67
C TYR A 83 12.72 6.48 -8.06
N ASP A 84 13.15 6.51 -6.79
CA ASP A 84 13.58 5.33 -6.04
C ASP A 84 12.43 4.35 -5.82
N PHE A 85 11.23 4.87 -5.58
CA PHE A 85 10.01 4.08 -5.36
C PHE A 85 8.84 4.58 -6.19
N VAL A 86 8.07 3.64 -6.75
CA VAL A 86 6.79 3.89 -7.40
C VAL A 86 5.73 3.07 -6.69
N LEU A 87 4.76 3.72 -6.06
CA LEU A 87 3.65 3.05 -5.38
C LEU A 87 2.39 3.10 -6.24
N VAL A 88 1.81 1.94 -6.52
CA VAL A 88 0.60 1.82 -7.34
C VAL A 88 -0.59 1.48 -6.47
N ASP A 89 -1.57 2.40 -6.38
CA ASP A 89 -2.88 2.15 -5.75
C ASP A 89 -3.86 1.58 -6.78
N THR A 90 -4.54 0.49 -6.44
CA THR A 90 -5.40 -0.23 -7.37
C THR A 90 -6.87 -0.20 -6.95
N PRO A 91 -7.82 -0.35 -7.92
CA PRO A 91 -9.24 -0.44 -7.60
C PRO A 91 -9.56 -1.71 -6.78
N PRO A 92 -10.74 -1.76 -6.13
CA PRO A 92 -11.20 -2.94 -5.40
C PRO A 92 -11.71 -4.03 -6.37
N LYS A 93 -10.79 -4.59 -7.16
CA LYS A 93 -11.02 -5.65 -8.13
C LYS A 93 -9.87 -6.64 -8.13
N ALA A 94 -10.13 -7.86 -8.55
CA ALA A 94 -9.12 -8.89 -8.79
C ALA A 94 -9.46 -9.58 -10.11
N ASP A 95 -9.27 -8.86 -11.21
CA ASP A 95 -9.53 -9.30 -12.57
C ASP A 95 -8.30 -9.12 -13.46
N SER A 96 -8.49 -9.32 -14.77
CA SER A 96 -7.42 -9.17 -15.76
C SER A 96 -6.77 -7.79 -15.77
N ASP A 97 -7.50 -6.76 -15.36
CA ASP A 97 -7.03 -5.37 -15.38
C ASP A 97 -5.96 -5.11 -14.32
N LEU A 98 -5.91 -5.93 -13.26
CA LEU A 98 -4.87 -5.84 -12.23
C LEU A 98 -3.51 -6.42 -12.71
N ARG A 99 -3.51 -7.34 -13.68
CA ARG A 99 -2.30 -8.05 -14.12
C ARG A 99 -1.13 -7.15 -14.54
N PRO A 100 -1.31 -6.06 -15.30
CA PRO A 100 -0.20 -5.18 -15.67
C PRO A 100 0.50 -4.56 -14.45
N ALA A 101 -0.27 -4.10 -13.46
CA ALA A 101 0.27 -3.55 -12.22
C ALA A 101 1.04 -4.60 -11.40
N LEU A 102 0.54 -5.84 -11.36
CA LEU A 102 1.21 -6.93 -10.64
C LEU A 102 2.52 -7.34 -11.30
N ARG A 103 2.55 -7.49 -12.63
CA ARG A 103 3.76 -7.88 -13.38
C ARG A 103 4.90 -6.88 -13.25
N LYS A 104 4.59 -5.60 -13.12
CA LYS A 104 5.60 -4.54 -12.98
C LYS A 104 6.12 -4.42 -11.55
N ALA A 105 5.37 -4.91 -10.57
CA ALA A 105 5.74 -4.78 -9.17
C ALA A 105 6.89 -5.71 -8.78
N ALA A 106 7.82 -5.20 -7.98
CA ALA A 106 8.79 -6.00 -7.24
C ALA A 106 8.15 -6.68 -6.02
N LEU A 107 7.08 -6.06 -5.47
CA LEU A 107 6.32 -6.57 -4.34
C LEU A 107 4.85 -6.13 -4.44
N VAL A 108 3.94 -7.05 -4.12
CA VAL A 108 2.51 -6.75 -3.95
C VAL A 108 2.18 -6.72 -2.46
N LEU A 109 1.68 -5.58 -1.98
CA LEU A 109 1.15 -5.45 -0.62
C LEU A 109 -0.35 -5.70 -0.62
N VAL A 110 -0.80 -6.59 0.23
CA VAL A 110 -2.22 -6.99 0.34
C VAL A 110 -2.73 -6.64 1.73
N PRO A 111 -3.38 -5.46 1.90
CA PRO A 111 -3.95 -5.08 3.19
C PRO A 111 -5.17 -5.94 3.53
N VAL A 112 -5.17 -6.51 4.73
CA VAL A 112 -6.22 -7.40 5.24
C VAL A 112 -6.76 -6.86 6.55
N ALA A 113 -8.05 -6.46 6.59
CA ALA A 113 -8.68 -6.13 7.85
C ALA A 113 -8.92 -7.41 8.68
N THR A 114 -9.00 -7.26 10.01
CA THR A 114 -9.12 -8.39 10.94
C THR A 114 -10.52 -9.02 10.91
N SER A 115 -10.82 -9.72 9.82
CA SER A 115 -12.00 -10.59 9.70
C SER A 115 -11.73 -11.76 8.75
N HIS A 116 -12.40 -12.90 8.95
CA HIS A 116 -12.28 -14.06 8.06
C HIS A 116 -12.66 -13.73 6.62
N VAL A 117 -13.73 -12.93 6.42
CA VAL A 117 -14.17 -12.51 5.08
C VAL A 117 -13.11 -11.66 4.35
N ASP A 118 -12.37 -10.80 5.09
CA ASP A 118 -11.27 -10.04 4.52
C ASP A 118 -10.08 -10.93 4.16
N LEU A 119 -9.80 -11.94 4.99
CA LEU A 119 -8.75 -12.90 4.74
C LEU A 119 -9.08 -13.78 3.52
N TRP A 120 -10.28 -14.31 3.41
CA TRP A 120 -10.71 -15.09 2.22
C TRP A 120 -10.64 -14.29 0.93
N ALA A 121 -10.92 -12.99 0.99
CA ALA A 121 -10.82 -12.10 -0.17
C ALA A 121 -9.38 -11.90 -0.68
N THR A 122 -8.36 -12.37 0.04
CA THR A 122 -6.96 -12.30 -0.44
C THR A 122 -6.65 -13.34 -1.51
N GLU A 123 -7.35 -14.47 -1.52
CA GLU A 123 -7.03 -15.62 -2.36
C GLU A 123 -6.91 -15.26 -3.85
N SER A 124 -7.88 -14.50 -4.37
CA SER A 124 -7.89 -14.10 -5.78
C SER A 124 -6.73 -13.18 -6.15
N VAL A 125 -6.35 -12.25 -5.28
CA VAL A 125 -5.20 -11.35 -5.52
C VAL A 125 -3.90 -12.11 -5.43
N LEU A 126 -3.76 -13.00 -4.46
CA LEU A 126 -2.58 -13.85 -4.29
C LEU A 126 -2.39 -14.81 -5.48
N ASP A 127 -3.49 -15.38 -6.00
CA ASP A 127 -3.44 -16.20 -7.20
C ASP A 127 -2.99 -15.41 -8.44
N LEU A 128 -3.48 -14.18 -8.61
CA LEU A 128 -3.03 -13.30 -9.67
C LEU A 128 -1.54 -12.90 -9.52
N ALA A 129 -1.09 -12.59 -8.31
CA ALA A 129 0.32 -12.27 -8.04
C ALA A 129 1.23 -13.47 -8.33
N ARG A 130 0.83 -14.68 -7.90
CA ARG A 130 1.53 -15.94 -8.20
C ARG A 130 1.63 -16.19 -9.71
N ARG A 131 0.55 -16.00 -10.46
CA ARG A 131 0.55 -16.12 -11.93
C ARG A 131 1.39 -15.06 -12.62
N ALA A 132 1.55 -13.89 -11.99
CA ALA A 132 2.44 -12.83 -12.47
C ALA A 132 3.92 -13.10 -12.13
N GLY A 133 4.20 -14.08 -11.27
CA GLY A 133 5.55 -14.35 -10.76
C GLY A 133 6.05 -13.29 -9.76
N THR A 134 5.12 -12.54 -9.16
CA THR A 134 5.45 -11.43 -8.26
C THR A 134 5.22 -11.83 -6.80
N PRO A 135 6.19 -11.61 -5.90
CA PRO A 135 6.03 -11.88 -4.47
C PRO A 135 4.91 -11.00 -3.88
N ALA A 136 4.17 -11.57 -2.93
CA ALA A 136 3.11 -10.86 -2.23
C ALA A 136 3.32 -10.92 -0.71
N MET A 137 2.96 -9.82 -0.02
CA MET A 137 3.02 -9.71 1.43
C MET A 137 1.68 -9.24 1.97
N LEU A 138 1.09 -10.03 2.86
CA LEU A 138 -0.10 -9.65 3.62
C LEU A 138 0.28 -8.62 4.68
N VAL A 139 -0.54 -7.58 4.83
CA VAL A 139 -0.40 -6.54 5.86
C VAL A 139 -1.69 -6.52 6.68
N LEU A 140 -1.63 -6.96 7.93
CA LEU A 140 -2.77 -6.88 8.82
C LEU A 140 -3.08 -5.44 9.14
N ASN A 141 -4.27 -5.00 8.74
CA ASN A 141 -4.75 -3.64 8.82
C ASN A 141 -6.00 -3.53 9.69
N ARG A 142 -6.22 -2.36 10.29
CA ARG A 142 -7.35 -2.11 11.22
C ARG A 142 -7.39 -3.11 12.37
N THR A 143 -6.23 -3.52 12.85
CA THR A 143 -6.12 -4.48 13.93
C THR A 143 -6.65 -3.88 15.25
N ARG A 144 -7.17 -4.76 16.12
CA ARG A 144 -7.52 -4.40 17.49
C ARG A 144 -6.67 -5.26 18.41
N VAL A 145 -5.69 -4.62 19.04
CA VAL A 145 -4.75 -5.28 19.96
C VAL A 145 -5.51 -5.98 21.08
N GLY A 146 -5.08 -7.19 21.45
CA GLY A 146 -5.64 -7.96 22.55
C GLY A 146 -7.00 -8.62 22.28
N THR A 147 -7.46 -8.64 21.02
CA THR A 147 -8.71 -9.34 20.68
C THR A 147 -8.42 -10.78 20.23
N ARG A 148 -9.27 -11.71 20.66
CA ARG A 148 -9.20 -13.12 20.25
C ARG A 148 -9.29 -13.26 18.73
N LEU A 149 -10.23 -12.56 18.08
CA LEU A 149 -10.37 -12.57 16.63
C LEU A 149 -9.10 -12.08 15.94
N GLY A 150 -8.43 -11.06 16.46
CA GLY A 150 -7.17 -10.57 15.90
C GLY A 150 -6.07 -11.63 15.91
N ALA A 151 -5.95 -12.39 16.99
CA ALA A 151 -5.01 -13.50 17.11
C ALA A 151 -5.35 -14.65 16.13
N GLU A 152 -6.63 -15.04 16.05
CA GLU A 152 -7.11 -16.08 15.13
C GLU A 152 -6.80 -15.72 13.67
N ILE A 153 -7.08 -14.47 13.26
CA ILE A 153 -6.80 -14.00 11.90
C ILE A 153 -5.28 -13.96 11.60
N ALA A 154 -4.46 -13.56 12.57
CA ALA A 154 -3.01 -13.57 12.40
C ALA A 154 -2.47 -15.01 12.22
N GLU A 155 -2.97 -15.96 13.00
CA GLU A 155 -2.61 -17.37 12.88
C GLU A 155 -3.06 -17.98 11.53
N GLU A 156 -4.25 -17.62 11.05
CA GLU A 156 -4.72 -18.07 9.74
C GLU A 156 -3.94 -17.43 8.60
N ALA A 157 -3.66 -16.13 8.70
CA ALA A 157 -2.85 -15.42 7.71
C ALA A 157 -1.44 -16.01 7.59
N ALA A 158 -0.84 -16.43 8.71
CA ALA A 158 0.48 -17.07 8.73
C ALA A 158 0.53 -18.45 8.02
N LYS A 159 -0.62 -19.08 7.78
CA LYS A 159 -0.71 -20.35 7.06
C LYS A 159 -0.85 -20.17 5.54
N ILE A 160 -1.09 -18.94 5.09
CA ILE A 160 -1.23 -18.63 3.67
C ILE A 160 0.17 -18.65 3.05
N ASP A 161 0.28 -19.25 1.87
CA ASP A 161 1.53 -19.26 1.07
C ASP A 161 1.78 -17.88 0.45
N ALA A 162 2.12 -16.92 1.32
CA ALA A 162 2.53 -15.55 1.00
C ALA A 162 3.33 -14.97 2.17
N GLY A 163 4.08 -13.90 1.95
CA GLY A 163 4.69 -13.15 3.05
C GLY A 163 3.62 -12.60 3.99
N LEU A 164 3.90 -12.57 5.29
CA LEU A 164 3.07 -11.88 6.29
C LEU A 164 3.94 -10.87 7.03
N ALA A 165 3.58 -9.59 6.95
CA ALA A 165 4.26 -8.55 7.71
C ALA A 165 4.06 -8.78 9.22
N GLN A 166 5.15 -8.65 9.97
CA GLN A 166 5.11 -8.67 11.45
C GLN A 166 4.52 -7.36 11.98
N ALA A 167 4.85 -6.25 11.32
CA ALA A 167 4.25 -4.96 11.62
C ALA A 167 2.76 -4.95 11.21
N THR A 168 1.91 -4.46 12.09
CA THR A 168 0.46 -4.35 11.87
C THR A 168 0.01 -2.91 12.02
N LEU A 169 -1.04 -2.52 11.28
CA LEU A 169 -1.64 -1.21 11.38
C LEU A 169 -2.93 -1.31 12.22
N ALA A 170 -2.94 -0.67 13.38
CA ALA A 170 -4.10 -0.70 14.27
C ALA A 170 -5.28 0.13 13.73
N ASN A 171 -6.47 -0.14 14.23
CA ASN A 171 -7.66 0.63 13.89
C ASN A 171 -7.66 1.98 14.62
N ARG A 172 -6.98 2.97 14.05
CA ARG A 172 -6.83 4.33 14.62
C ARG A 172 -7.58 5.37 13.79
N ILE A 173 -8.26 6.27 14.46
CA ILE A 173 -8.96 7.41 13.82
C ILE A 173 -7.97 8.28 13.04
N LEU A 174 -6.74 8.43 13.52
CA LEU A 174 -5.70 9.26 12.92
C LEU A 174 -5.45 8.92 11.44
N TYR A 175 -5.51 7.64 11.04
CA TYR A 175 -5.37 7.26 9.63
C TYR A 175 -6.45 7.86 8.73
N ALA A 176 -7.70 7.93 9.20
CA ALA A 176 -8.79 8.53 8.45
C ALA A 176 -8.71 10.06 8.42
N GLU A 177 -8.35 10.67 9.55
CA GLU A 177 -8.20 12.12 9.67
C GLU A 177 -7.07 12.66 8.79
N THR A 178 -5.91 12.01 8.81
CA THR A 178 -4.75 12.42 7.99
C THR A 178 -5.02 12.24 6.51
N LEU A 179 -5.67 11.13 6.11
CA LEU A 179 -6.04 10.90 4.72
C LEU A 179 -6.95 12.02 4.19
N GLY A 180 -7.93 12.46 4.97
CA GLY A 180 -8.82 13.57 4.59
C GLY A 180 -8.14 14.93 4.50
N ARG A 181 -6.94 15.06 5.06
CA ARG A 181 -6.14 16.31 5.09
C ARG A 181 -4.93 16.29 4.15
N GLY A 182 -4.80 15.30 3.27
CA GLY A 182 -3.62 15.19 2.40
C GLY A 182 -2.32 14.87 3.15
N GLN A 183 -2.40 14.33 4.36
CA GLN A 183 -1.28 14.03 5.23
C GLN A 183 -1.10 12.51 5.39
N GLY A 184 0.11 12.08 5.73
CA GLY A 184 0.36 10.79 6.38
C GLY A 184 0.43 10.96 7.89
N VAL A 185 0.46 9.84 8.62
CA VAL A 185 0.58 9.86 10.08
C VAL A 185 1.92 10.42 10.55
N GLN A 186 2.99 10.31 9.74
CA GLN A 186 4.30 10.91 10.01
C GLN A 186 4.26 12.44 9.97
N ASP A 187 3.43 13.02 9.09
CA ASP A 187 3.27 14.49 9.03
C ASP A 187 2.54 15.01 10.27
N ALA A 188 1.48 14.31 10.69
CA ALA A 188 0.58 14.79 11.74
C ALA A 188 1.07 14.48 13.16
N ALA A 189 1.66 13.31 13.36
CA ALA A 189 2.10 12.82 14.67
C ALA A 189 3.35 11.91 14.54
N PRO A 190 4.54 12.48 14.21
CA PRO A 190 5.73 11.69 13.86
C PRO A 190 6.26 10.80 14.99
N LYS A 191 5.89 11.10 16.24
CA LYS A 191 6.24 10.30 17.44
C LYS A 191 5.04 9.54 18.00
N GLY A 192 3.95 9.48 17.26
CA GLY A 192 2.74 8.79 17.69
C GLY A 192 2.75 7.32 17.29
N PRO A 193 1.93 6.49 17.95
CA PRO A 193 1.91 5.04 17.70
C PRO A 193 1.53 4.66 16.27
N ALA A 194 0.73 5.46 15.57
CA ALA A 194 0.43 5.21 14.16
C ALA A 194 1.66 5.42 13.27
N ALA A 195 2.47 6.44 13.56
CA ALA A 195 3.71 6.69 12.83
C ALA A 195 4.75 5.58 13.10
N GLU A 196 4.83 5.07 14.34
CA GLU A 196 5.68 3.94 14.69
C GLU A 196 5.26 2.66 13.95
N GLU A 197 3.95 2.38 13.85
CA GLU A 197 3.41 1.25 13.09
C GLU A 197 3.81 1.33 11.60
N VAL A 198 3.61 2.49 10.98
CA VAL A 198 3.95 2.69 9.57
C VAL A 198 5.47 2.65 9.36
N ALA A 199 6.26 3.22 10.26
CA ALA A 199 7.72 3.17 10.18
C ALA A 199 8.24 1.73 10.27
N ALA A 200 7.72 0.92 11.21
CA ALA A 200 8.06 -0.49 11.35
C ALA A 200 7.72 -1.28 10.09
N LEU A 201 6.51 -1.09 9.54
CA LEU A 201 6.09 -1.73 8.30
C LEU A 201 6.98 -1.30 7.12
N THR A 202 7.33 -0.03 7.03
CA THR A 202 8.21 0.49 5.96
C THR A 202 9.58 -0.18 6.00
N GLN A 203 10.20 -0.29 7.18
CA GLN A 203 11.47 -0.96 7.35
C GLN A 203 11.41 -2.45 6.98
N GLU A 204 10.33 -3.12 7.37
CA GLU A 204 10.12 -4.53 7.03
C GLU A 204 9.95 -4.72 5.52
N ILE A 205 9.21 -3.84 4.86
CA ILE A 205 9.05 -3.86 3.39
C ILE A 205 10.44 -3.69 2.73
N LEU A 206 11.21 -2.68 3.14
CA LEU A 206 12.54 -2.42 2.57
C LEU A 206 13.48 -3.61 2.74
N ALA A 207 13.42 -4.32 3.87
CA ALA A 207 14.23 -5.51 4.14
C ALA A 207 13.84 -6.75 3.31
N ASN A 208 12.59 -6.79 2.80
CA ASN A 208 12.05 -7.91 2.04
C ASN A 208 11.97 -7.64 0.53
N LEU A 209 12.41 -6.47 0.06
CA LEU A 209 12.49 -6.22 -1.39
C LEU A 209 13.57 -7.08 -2.03
N PRO A 210 13.32 -7.61 -3.24
CA PRO A 210 14.36 -8.33 -3.98
C PRO A 210 15.54 -7.40 -4.29
N THR A 211 16.74 -7.91 -4.02
CA THR A 211 18.01 -7.23 -4.32
C THR A 211 18.32 -7.22 -5.81
#